data_6b7bc64578d1e75bb9636d9949629a60
#
_entry.id   6b7bc64578d1e75bb9636d9949629a60
#
_cell.length_a   1.000
_cell.length_b   1.000
_cell.length_c   1.000
_cell.angle_alpha   90.00
_cell.angle_beta   90.00
_cell.angle_gamma   90.00
#
_symmetry.space_group_name_H-M   'P 1'
#
loop_
_entity.id
_entity.type
_entity.pdbx_description
1 polymer ?
#
loop_
_entity_poly.entity_id
_entity_poly.type
_entity_poly.pdbx_seq_one_letter_code
_entity_poly.pdbx_strand_id
1 'polypeptide(L)'
;AALNALPDAISTPELQIKLAEGENYALIGHLQKTARFDNPLEVNTIDGLRVEYADGFGLARSSNTTPVIVLRFEADNVAALKRIQQDFRRVLLAAKPDAKLPF
;
A
#
# COMPACT_ATOMS: atom_id res chain seq x y z
N ALA A 1 0.94 -1.96 17.35
CA ALA A 1 1.06 -2.43 17.65
C ALA A 1 1.38 -3.45 17.85
N ALA A 2 1.77 -3.38 17.87
CA ALA A 2 2.11 -4.16 17.99
C ALA A 2 1.64 -4.99 18.71
N LEU A 3 1.42 -4.72 18.94
CA LEU A 3 0.96 -5.25 19.40
C LEU A 3 0.44 -6.22 19.08
N ASN A 4 0.32 -6.27 18.88
CA ASN A 4 -0.38 -7.05 18.43
C ASN A 4 0.15 -7.88 17.56
N ALA A 5 1.18 -8.09 17.55
CA ALA A 5 1.77 -9.00 16.68
C ALA A 5 1.38 -10.38 17.10
N LEU A 6 0.40 -10.88 16.43
CA LEU A 6 0.10 -12.29 16.56
C LEU A 6 1.32 -13.06 16.10
N PRO A 7 1.66 -14.19 16.72
CA PRO A 7 2.81 -14.98 16.28
C PRO A 7 2.75 -15.40 14.83
N ASP A 8 1.54 -15.45 14.26
CA ASP A 8 1.34 -15.85 12.86
C ASP A 8 1.31 -14.70 11.89
N ALA A 9 1.43 -13.46 12.36
CA ALA A 9 1.40 -12.31 11.47
C ALA A 9 2.58 -12.33 10.52
N ILE A 10 2.31 -11.98 9.26
CA ILE A 10 3.30 -11.96 8.19
C ILE A 10 3.43 -10.53 7.68
N SER A 11 4.66 -10.05 7.54
CA SER A 11 4.89 -8.72 6.98
C SER A 11 5.90 -8.82 5.85
N THR A 12 5.77 -7.87 4.90
CA THR A 12 6.76 -7.75 3.84
C THR A 12 7.88 -6.82 4.29
N PRO A 13 9.06 -6.92 3.69
CA PRO A 13 10.03 -5.84 3.81
C PRO A 13 9.48 -4.60 3.11
N GLU A 14 10.17 -3.49 3.26
CA GLU A 14 9.82 -2.27 2.55
C GLU A 14 10.00 -2.46 1.05
N LEU A 15 8.95 -2.21 0.29
CA LEU A 15 8.95 -2.34 -1.16
C LEU A 15 8.94 -0.95 -1.78
N GLN A 16 9.44 -0.81 -3.02
CA GLN A 16 9.49 0.48 -3.68
C GLN A 16 9.03 0.39 -5.12
N ILE A 17 8.28 1.42 -5.55
CA ILE A 17 7.94 1.61 -6.96
C ILE A 17 8.72 2.84 -7.43
N LYS A 18 9.59 2.66 -8.42
CA LYS A 18 10.39 3.76 -8.97
C LYS A 18 9.57 4.53 -10.00
N LEU A 19 9.59 5.85 -9.88
CA LEU A 19 8.81 6.73 -10.73
C LEU A 19 9.67 7.91 -11.21
N ALA A 20 9.11 8.77 -12.04
CA ALA A 20 9.76 10.01 -12.43
C ALA A 20 9.71 11.00 -11.27
N GLU A 21 10.62 11.96 -11.27
CA GLU A 21 10.68 12.96 -10.20
C GLU A 21 9.35 13.72 -10.10
N GLY A 22 8.81 13.75 -8.89
CA GLY A 22 7.52 14.37 -8.62
C GLY A 22 6.32 13.49 -8.89
N GLU A 23 6.47 12.44 -9.67
CA GLU A 23 5.37 11.54 -10.02
C GLU A 23 4.87 10.76 -8.80
N ASN A 24 5.76 10.46 -7.86
CA ASN A 24 5.38 9.75 -6.64
C ASN A 24 4.37 10.56 -5.82
N TYR A 25 4.55 11.87 -5.70
CA TYR A 25 3.60 12.71 -4.99
C TYR A 25 2.27 12.79 -5.73
N ALA A 26 2.33 12.97 -7.04
CA ALA A 26 1.12 13.05 -7.87
C ALA A 26 0.32 11.76 -7.81
N LEU A 27 0.97 10.62 -7.85
CA LEU A 27 0.29 9.33 -7.81
C LEU A 27 -0.37 9.08 -6.45
N ILE A 28 0.34 9.36 -5.36
CA ILE A 28 -0.25 9.22 -4.03
C ILE A 28 -1.45 10.16 -3.87
N GLY A 29 -1.34 11.41 -4.30
CA GLY A 29 -2.45 12.35 -4.23
C GLY A 29 -3.66 11.88 -5.04
N HIS A 30 -3.43 11.32 -6.21
CA HIS A 30 -4.49 10.76 -7.03
C HIS A 30 -5.17 9.57 -6.33
N LEU A 31 -4.37 8.66 -5.76
CA LEU A 31 -4.89 7.50 -5.04
C LEU A 31 -5.70 7.89 -3.82
N GLN A 32 -5.27 8.92 -3.10
CA GLN A 32 -6.01 9.41 -1.93
C GLN A 32 -7.42 9.86 -2.29
N LYS A 33 -7.62 10.32 -3.54
CA LYS A 33 -8.90 10.82 -4.00
C LYS A 33 -9.74 9.77 -4.71
N THR A 34 -9.12 8.82 -5.40
CA THR A 34 -9.83 7.95 -6.33
C THR A 34 -9.76 6.47 -6.01
N ALA A 35 -8.78 6.04 -5.22
CA ALA A 35 -8.60 4.62 -4.95
C ALA A 35 -9.77 4.06 -4.14
N ARG A 36 -10.24 2.88 -4.53
CA ARG A 36 -11.30 2.16 -3.86
C ARG A 36 -10.79 0.80 -3.45
N PHE A 37 -10.84 0.53 -2.17
CA PHE A 37 -10.36 -0.73 -1.60
C PHE A 37 -11.53 -1.63 -1.22
N ASP A 38 -11.28 -2.92 -1.18
CA ASP A 38 -12.32 -3.93 -0.94
C ASP A 38 -12.49 -4.15 0.57
N ASN A 39 -13.62 -3.71 1.11
CA ASN A 39 -13.97 -3.87 2.52
C ASN A 39 -12.92 -3.39 3.52
N PRO A 40 -12.38 -2.17 3.36
CA PRO A 40 -11.44 -1.65 4.34
C PRO A 40 -12.16 -1.28 5.64
N LEU A 41 -11.51 -1.47 6.77
CA LEU A 41 -12.01 -0.96 8.04
C LEU A 41 -11.78 0.54 8.14
N GLU A 42 -10.64 1.00 7.61
CA GLU A 42 -10.30 2.41 7.65
C GLU A 42 -9.34 2.73 6.52
N VAL A 43 -9.50 3.92 5.93
CA VAL A 43 -8.54 4.46 4.96
C VAL A 43 -8.05 5.77 5.52
N ASN A 44 -6.75 5.86 5.81
CA ASN A 44 -6.14 7.06 6.37
C ASN A 44 -5.25 7.70 5.32
N THR A 45 -5.45 8.99 5.06
CA THR A 45 -4.73 9.73 4.03
C THR A 45 -3.88 10.86 4.59
N ILE A 46 -3.65 10.89 5.90
CA ILE A 46 -2.90 11.97 6.54
C ILE A 46 -1.44 11.93 6.11
N ASP A 47 -0.84 10.75 6.08
CA ASP A 47 0.58 10.60 5.76
C ASP A 47 0.72 9.52 4.68
N GLY A 48 0.29 9.87 3.48
CA GLY A 48 0.25 8.92 2.37
C GLY A 48 -1.08 8.20 2.32
N LEU A 49 -1.06 6.89 2.14
CA LEU A 49 -2.26 6.09 2.02
C LEU A 49 -2.09 4.83 2.85
N ARG A 50 -2.81 4.76 3.96
CA ARG A 50 -2.82 3.59 4.83
C ARG A 50 -4.22 3.01 4.86
N VAL A 51 -4.33 1.74 4.52
CA VAL A 51 -5.60 1.04 4.47
C VAL A 51 -5.56 -0.11 5.46
N GLU A 52 -6.50 -0.11 6.42
CA GLU A 52 -6.59 -1.17 7.40
C GLU A 52 -7.74 -2.10 7.07
N TYR A 53 -7.49 -3.39 7.21
CA TYR A 53 -8.46 -4.44 6.99
C TYR A 53 -8.63 -5.24 8.28
N ALA A 54 -9.63 -6.09 8.34
CA ALA A 54 -9.87 -6.92 9.52
C ALA A 54 -8.70 -7.85 9.84
N ASP A 55 -7.92 -8.22 8.83
CA ASP A 55 -6.84 -9.19 8.95
C ASP A 55 -5.48 -8.66 8.53
N GLY A 56 -5.32 -7.34 8.45
CA GLY A 56 -4.02 -6.76 8.13
C GLY A 56 -4.12 -5.33 7.66
N PHE A 57 -3.03 -4.82 7.08
CA PHE A 57 -3.02 -3.47 6.52
C PHE A 57 -2.06 -3.38 5.34
N GLY A 58 -2.25 -2.33 4.54
CA GLY A 58 -1.30 -1.92 3.50
C GLY A 58 -1.01 -0.45 3.63
N LEU A 59 0.22 -0.05 3.34
CA LEU A 59 0.67 1.33 3.41
C LEU A 59 1.40 1.69 2.13
N ALA A 60 1.06 2.85 1.57
CA ALA A 60 1.77 3.43 0.43
C ALA A 60 2.02 4.90 0.72
N ARG A 61 3.27 5.33 0.58
CA ARG A 61 3.61 6.74 0.78
C ARG A 61 4.76 7.14 -0.14
N SER A 62 4.80 8.43 -0.49
CA SER A 62 5.89 8.95 -1.30
C SER A 62 7.12 9.18 -0.44
N SER A 63 8.29 8.88 -0.99
CA SER A 63 9.56 9.18 -0.34
C SER A 63 9.89 10.67 -0.51
N ASN A 64 10.53 11.26 0.49
CA ASN A 64 10.98 12.65 0.43
C ASN A 64 12.34 12.82 -0.23
N THR A 65 13.09 11.74 -0.37
CA THR A 65 14.47 11.80 -0.85
C THR A 65 14.66 11.25 -2.25
N THR A 66 13.75 10.39 -2.71
CA THR A 66 13.83 9.76 -4.02
C THR A 66 12.45 9.70 -4.65
N PRO A 67 12.34 9.65 -6.00
CA PRO A 67 11.04 9.60 -6.65
C PRO A 67 10.47 8.19 -6.64
N VAL A 68 10.20 7.68 -5.44
CA VAL A 68 9.62 6.35 -5.27
C VAL A 68 8.41 6.40 -4.35
N ILE A 69 7.55 5.41 -4.50
CA ILE A 69 6.51 5.13 -3.51
C ILE A 69 6.99 3.95 -2.68
N VAL A 70 6.94 4.11 -1.37
CA VAL A 70 7.32 3.07 -0.41
C VAL A 70 6.06 2.33 -0.01
N LEU A 71 6.13 1.00 -0.02
CA LEU A 71 5.00 0.13 0.28
C LEU A 71 5.36 -0.84 1.40
N ARG A 72 4.41 -1.09 2.29
CA ARG A 72 4.52 -2.13 3.31
C ARG A 72 3.18 -2.80 3.49
N PHE A 73 3.21 -4.10 3.73
CA PHE A 73 1.99 -4.88 3.96
C PHE A 73 2.21 -5.82 5.14
N GLU A 74 1.15 -6.02 5.92
CA GLU A 74 1.17 -6.97 7.01
C GLU A 74 -0.22 -7.61 7.11
N ALA A 75 -0.25 -8.89 7.42
CA ALA A 75 -1.50 -9.62 7.55
C ALA A 75 -1.36 -10.81 8.48
N ASP A 76 -2.49 -11.36 8.91
CA ASP A 76 -2.51 -12.48 9.84
C ASP A 76 -2.04 -13.80 9.21
N ASN A 77 -2.14 -13.90 7.88
CA ASN A 77 -1.72 -15.11 7.16
C ASN A 77 -1.41 -14.79 5.71
N VAL A 78 -0.86 -15.76 4.99
CA VAL A 78 -0.43 -15.58 3.61
C VAL A 78 -1.61 -15.23 2.68
N ALA A 79 -2.75 -15.87 2.89
CA ALA A 79 -3.91 -15.61 2.04
C ALA A 79 -4.40 -14.15 2.20
N ALA A 80 -4.45 -13.66 3.44
CA ALA A 80 -4.83 -12.28 3.71
C ALA A 80 -3.80 -11.31 3.13
N LEU A 81 -2.52 -11.62 3.27
CA LEU A 81 -1.45 -10.77 2.73
C LEU A 81 -1.57 -10.64 1.21
N LYS A 82 -1.78 -11.75 0.51
CA LYS A 82 -1.95 -11.74 -0.94
C LYS A 82 -3.19 -10.96 -1.36
N ARG A 83 -4.28 -11.09 -0.62
CA ARG A 83 -5.51 -10.37 -0.93
C ARG A 83 -5.30 -8.86 -0.81
N ILE A 84 -4.63 -8.41 0.26
CA ILE A 84 -4.34 -6.99 0.47
C ILE A 84 -3.41 -6.47 -0.62
N GLN A 85 -2.38 -7.23 -0.97
CA GLN A 85 -1.48 -6.85 -2.05
C GLN A 85 -2.21 -6.77 -3.40
N GLN A 86 -3.12 -7.68 -3.68
CA GLN A 86 -3.91 -7.64 -4.90
C GLN A 86 -4.81 -6.42 -4.95
N ASP A 87 -5.36 -6.03 -3.81
CA ASP A 87 -6.21 -4.85 -3.73
C ASP A 87 -5.39 -3.59 -4.06
N PHE A 88 -4.20 -3.45 -3.49
CA PHE A 88 -3.29 -2.35 -3.80
C PHE A 88 -2.83 -2.41 -5.25
N ARG A 89 -2.51 -3.61 -5.76
CA ARG A 89 -2.12 -3.80 -7.15
C ARG A 89 -3.21 -3.30 -8.09
N ARG A 90 -4.44 -3.63 -7.81
CA ARG A 90 -5.58 -3.21 -8.63
C ARG A 90 -5.68 -1.69 -8.69
N VAL A 91 -5.62 -1.00 -7.54
CA VAL A 91 -5.76 0.45 -7.53
C VAL A 91 -4.54 1.15 -8.13
N LEU A 92 -3.34 0.61 -7.91
CA LEU A 92 -2.13 1.18 -8.49
C LEU A 92 -2.13 1.05 -10.01
N LEU A 93 -2.49 -0.10 -10.53
CA LEU A 93 -2.55 -0.31 -11.99
C LEU A 93 -3.71 0.45 -12.63
N ALA A 94 -4.78 0.70 -11.90
CA ALA A 94 -5.87 1.55 -12.40
C ALA A 94 -5.40 3.00 -12.58
N ALA A 95 -4.55 3.48 -11.67
CA ALA A 95 -4.01 4.83 -11.74
C ALA A 95 -2.82 4.94 -12.70
N LYS A 96 -1.99 3.89 -12.78
CA LYS A 96 -0.80 3.87 -13.62
C LYS A 96 -0.64 2.46 -14.20
N PRO A 97 -1.29 2.20 -15.37
CA PRO A 97 -1.31 0.84 -15.95
C PRO A 97 0.07 0.28 -16.29
N ASP A 98 1.05 1.14 -16.53
CA ASP A 98 2.41 0.70 -16.88
C ASP A 98 3.34 0.62 -15.66
N ALA A 99 2.81 0.74 -14.46
CA ALA A 99 3.62 0.66 -13.25
C ALA A 99 4.22 -0.74 -13.10
N LYS A 100 5.48 -0.77 -12.70
CA LYS A 100 6.18 -2.03 -12.41
C LYS A 100 6.11 -2.24 -10.90
N LEU A 101 5.28 -3.15 -10.49
CA LEU A 101 5.05 -3.40 -9.07
C LEU A 101 5.99 -4.48 -8.56
N PRO A 102 6.53 -4.32 -7.33
CA PRO A 102 7.44 -5.31 -6.73
C PRO A 102 6.71 -6.50 -6.09
N PHE A 103 5.44 -6.60 -6.33
CA PHE A 103 4.64 -7.67 -5.74
C PHE A 103 3.56 -8.19 -6.68
#